data_899681b6c9769aec3cb862ddcddd498d
#
_entry.id   899681b6c9769aec3cb862ddcddd498d
#
_cell.length_a   1.000
_cell.length_b   1.000
_cell.length_c   1.000
_cell.angle_alpha   90.00
_cell.angle_beta   90.00
_cell.angle_gamma   90.00
#
_symmetry.space_group_name_H-M   'P 1'
#
loop_
_entity.id
_entity.type
_entity.pdbx_description
1 polymer ?
#
loop_
_entity_poly.entity_id
_entity_poly.type
_entity_poly.pdbx_seq_one_letter_code
_entity_poly.pdbx_strand_id
1 'polypeptide(L)'
;MLRLRPWTPQDHGAALRIVNDAAQRYRGVIPEDCWRDPYMPGEELDDEIASGVEFLVAHDGDETLGLMGLQERADVALVRHAYVAPHAQGRGVGTALLNECTASTARPVLIGTWAAATWAIDFYRRHGFTLVPTSEKDDLLRRYWSIPERQIETSVVLVDGGWRMRAG
;
A
#
# COMPACT_ATOMS: atom_id res chain seq x y z
N MET A 1 -13.58 -18.71 -5.73
CA MET A 1 -13.96 -17.97 -4.50
C MET A 1 -12.76 -17.25 -3.95
N LEU A 2 -12.88 -15.95 -3.73
CA LEU A 2 -11.81 -15.13 -3.17
C LEU A 2 -11.43 -15.60 -1.77
N ARG A 3 -10.14 -15.84 -1.57
CA ARG A 3 -9.56 -16.20 -0.27
C ARG A 3 -8.34 -15.34 0.03
N LEU A 4 -8.07 -15.16 1.31
CA LEU A 4 -6.88 -14.44 1.79
C LEU A 4 -5.99 -15.39 2.59
N ARG A 5 -4.69 -15.23 2.44
CA ARG A 5 -3.70 -15.99 3.22
C ARG A 5 -2.41 -15.21 3.40
N PRO A 6 -1.61 -15.57 4.41
CA PRO A 6 -0.28 -15.00 4.54
C PRO A 6 0.61 -15.31 3.33
N TRP A 7 1.58 -14.43 3.10
CA TRP A 7 2.64 -14.58 2.12
C TRP A 7 3.46 -15.86 2.30
N THR A 8 3.87 -16.45 1.19
CA THR A 8 4.89 -17.47 1.15
C THR A 8 5.93 -17.13 0.07
N PRO A 9 7.18 -17.68 0.14
CA PRO A 9 8.20 -17.43 -0.89
C PRO A 9 7.76 -17.78 -2.31
N GLN A 10 6.83 -18.70 -2.50
CA GLN A 10 6.29 -19.05 -3.80
C GLN A 10 5.49 -17.91 -4.45
N ASP A 11 5.05 -16.92 -3.65
CA ASP A 11 4.29 -15.77 -4.15
C ASP A 11 5.15 -14.71 -4.84
N HIS A 12 6.46 -14.78 -4.70
CA HIS A 12 7.39 -13.73 -5.15
C HIS A 12 7.20 -13.34 -6.62
N GLY A 13 7.18 -14.33 -7.52
CA GLY A 13 7.01 -14.09 -8.96
C GLY A 13 5.64 -13.47 -9.31
N ALA A 14 4.57 -14.02 -8.73
CA ALA A 14 3.22 -13.50 -8.96
C ALA A 14 3.06 -12.09 -8.40
N ALA A 15 3.61 -11.82 -7.22
CA ALA A 15 3.59 -10.50 -6.59
C ALA A 15 4.27 -9.45 -7.46
N LEU A 16 5.47 -9.73 -7.97
CA LEU A 16 6.18 -8.81 -8.86
C LEU A 16 5.39 -8.51 -10.13
N ARG A 17 4.78 -9.53 -10.74
CA ARG A 17 3.93 -9.32 -11.91
C ARG A 17 2.76 -8.40 -11.58
N ILE A 18 2.05 -8.67 -10.49
CA ILE A 18 0.88 -7.88 -10.09
C ILE A 18 1.26 -6.44 -9.79
N VAL A 19 2.32 -6.22 -9.01
CA VAL A 19 2.79 -4.87 -8.67
C VAL A 19 3.15 -4.10 -9.94
N ASN A 20 3.96 -4.69 -10.81
CA ASN A 20 4.45 -4.01 -12.00
C ASN A 20 3.35 -3.80 -13.05
N ASP A 21 2.43 -4.74 -13.20
CA ASP A 21 1.27 -4.57 -14.09
C ASP A 21 0.32 -3.49 -13.57
N ALA A 22 -0.03 -3.52 -12.30
CA ALA A 22 -0.89 -2.52 -11.68
C ALA A 22 -0.25 -1.12 -11.68
N ALA A 23 1.06 -1.05 -11.46
CA ALA A 23 1.81 0.20 -11.44
C ALA A 23 1.86 0.91 -12.80
N GLN A 24 1.56 0.22 -13.91
CA GLN A 24 1.46 0.86 -15.22
C GLN A 24 0.45 2.02 -15.23
N ARG A 25 -0.53 1.99 -14.33
CA ARG A 25 -1.48 3.09 -14.15
C ARG A 25 -0.82 4.39 -13.71
N TYR A 26 0.34 4.31 -13.03
CA TYR A 26 1.10 5.49 -12.62
C TYR A 26 1.84 6.16 -13.77
N ARG A 27 2.15 5.41 -14.83
CA ARG A 27 2.92 5.91 -15.96
C ARG A 27 2.20 7.08 -16.63
N GLY A 28 2.88 8.22 -16.73
CA GLY A 28 2.29 9.45 -17.25
C GLY A 28 1.36 10.17 -16.29
N VAL A 29 1.17 9.66 -15.07
CA VAL A 29 0.33 10.25 -14.02
C VAL A 29 1.18 10.81 -12.89
N ILE A 30 2.10 10.02 -12.34
CA ILE A 30 3.07 10.50 -11.37
C ILE A 30 4.17 11.30 -12.09
N PRO A 31 4.95 12.17 -11.40
CA PRO A 31 6.04 12.88 -12.03
C PRO A 31 6.99 11.94 -12.78
N GLU A 32 7.43 12.33 -13.95
CA GLU A 32 8.24 11.50 -14.84
C GLU A 32 9.55 11.04 -14.17
N ASP A 33 10.16 11.90 -13.37
CA ASP A 33 11.36 11.59 -12.60
C ASP A 33 11.14 10.57 -11.47
N CYS A 34 9.89 10.29 -11.12
CA CYS A 34 9.52 9.28 -10.12
C CYS A 34 9.17 7.93 -10.74
N TRP A 35 8.96 7.88 -12.05
CA TRP A 35 8.62 6.63 -12.74
C TRP A 35 9.85 5.77 -12.98
N ARG A 36 9.72 4.47 -12.71
CA ARG A 36 10.74 3.45 -12.97
C ARG A 36 10.11 2.26 -13.68
N ASP A 37 10.90 1.57 -14.49
CA ASP A 37 10.50 0.33 -15.16
C ASP A 37 11.63 -0.71 -15.04
N PRO A 38 11.46 -1.83 -14.31
CA PRO A 38 10.27 -2.18 -13.54
C PRO A 38 10.02 -1.21 -12.37
N TYR A 39 8.75 -0.99 -12.07
CA TYR A 39 8.35 -0.12 -10.95
C TYR A 39 8.88 -0.67 -9.62
N MET A 40 8.76 -1.98 -9.43
CA MET A 40 9.33 -2.69 -8.29
C MET A 40 10.27 -3.80 -8.80
N PRO A 41 11.60 -3.62 -8.67
CA PRO A 41 12.55 -4.71 -8.87
C PRO A 41 12.40 -5.80 -7.81
N GLY A 42 12.80 -7.04 -8.14
CA GLY A 42 12.73 -8.16 -7.18
C GLY A 42 13.50 -7.93 -5.91
N GLU A 43 14.66 -7.30 -5.98
CA GLU A 43 15.48 -6.95 -4.82
C GLU A 43 14.76 -6.00 -3.86
N GLU A 44 13.99 -5.06 -4.39
CA GLU A 44 13.21 -4.13 -3.55
C GLU A 44 12.13 -4.88 -2.77
N LEU A 45 11.45 -5.85 -3.39
CA LEU A 45 10.47 -6.68 -2.69
C LEU A 45 11.13 -7.49 -1.56
N ASP A 46 12.31 -8.05 -1.82
CA ASP A 46 13.08 -8.78 -0.81
C ASP A 46 13.48 -7.87 0.36
N ASP A 47 13.94 -6.65 0.06
CA ASP A 47 14.32 -5.65 1.07
C ASP A 47 13.11 -5.23 1.92
N GLU A 48 11.95 -5.05 1.32
CA GLU A 48 10.72 -4.72 2.05
C GLU A 48 10.32 -5.83 3.02
N ILE A 49 10.38 -7.09 2.58
CA ILE A 49 10.12 -8.24 3.45
C ILE A 49 11.14 -8.30 4.59
N ALA A 50 12.42 -8.12 4.29
CA ALA A 50 13.49 -8.12 5.28
C ALA A 50 13.34 -6.98 6.29
N SER A 51 12.75 -5.85 5.89
CA SER A 51 12.49 -4.69 6.76
C SER A 51 11.25 -4.85 7.65
N GLY A 52 10.52 -5.95 7.53
CA GLY A 52 9.38 -6.26 8.39
C GLY A 52 8.01 -6.02 7.76
N VAL A 53 7.93 -5.80 6.45
CA VAL A 53 6.63 -5.76 5.76
C VAL A 53 6.08 -7.18 5.66
N GLU A 54 4.91 -7.39 6.26
CA GLU A 54 4.18 -8.66 6.19
C GLU A 54 3.09 -8.55 5.12
N PHE A 55 3.16 -9.41 4.10
CA PHE A 55 2.19 -9.39 3.01
C PHE A 55 1.05 -10.35 3.24
N LEU A 56 -0.15 -9.89 2.93
CA LEU A 56 -1.37 -10.67 2.78
C LEU A 56 -1.63 -10.85 1.28
N VAL A 57 -1.96 -12.06 0.89
CA VAL A 57 -2.19 -12.44 -0.51
C VAL A 57 -3.65 -12.81 -0.71
N ALA A 58 -4.27 -12.23 -1.74
CA ALA A 58 -5.60 -12.59 -2.19
C ALA A 58 -5.50 -13.52 -3.39
N HIS A 59 -6.27 -14.62 -3.37
CA HIS A 59 -6.24 -15.61 -4.45
C HIS A 59 -7.63 -16.24 -4.69
N ASP A 60 -7.80 -16.77 -5.88
CA ASP A 60 -8.94 -17.62 -6.25
C ASP A 60 -8.37 -18.90 -6.88
N GLY A 61 -8.55 -20.03 -6.20
CA GLY A 61 -7.83 -21.24 -6.58
C GLY A 61 -6.32 -21.00 -6.55
N ASP A 62 -5.66 -21.31 -7.65
CA ASP A 62 -4.21 -21.14 -7.81
C ASP A 62 -3.81 -19.75 -8.33
N GLU A 63 -4.78 -18.91 -8.67
CA GLU A 63 -4.51 -17.58 -9.22
C GLU A 63 -4.36 -16.55 -8.11
N THR A 64 -3.21 -15.86 -8.09
CA THR A 64 -2.99 -14.71 -7.20
C THR A 64 -3.63 -13.46 -7.82
N LEU A 65 -4.48 -12.79 -7.07
CA LEU A 65 -5.27 -11.64 -7.54
C LEU A 65 -4.79 -10.29 -7.00
N GLY A 66 -4.11 -10.31 -5.86
CA GLY A 66 -3.64 -9.08 -5.23
C GLY A 66 -2.81 -9.34 -3.99
N LEU A 67 -2.18 -8.29 -3.49
CA LEU A 67 -1.41 -8.32 -2.25
C LEU A 67 -1.47 -6.98 -1.55
N MET A 68 -1.28 -7.00 -0.24
CA MET A 68 -1.20 -5.81 0.58
C MET A 68 -0.25 -6.07 1.75
N GLY A 69 0.72 -5.17 1.92
CA GLY A 69 1.67 -5.25 3.03
C GLY A 69 1.21 -4.46 4.23
N LEU A 70 1.50 -4.95 5.41
CA LEU A 70 1.37 -4.22 6.67
C LEU A 70 2.72 -4.22 7.38
N GLN A 71 3.17 -3.05 7.77
CA GLN A 71 4.43 -2.89 8.50
C GLN A 71 4.16 -2.23 9.84
N GLU A 72 4.44 -2.94 10.92
CA GLU A 72 4.33 -2.38 12.27
C GLU A 72 5.51 -1.45 12.53
N ARG A 73 5.23 -0.25 12.98
CA ARG A 73 6.19 0.74 13.46
C ARG A 73 5.89 1.04 14.92
N ALA A 74 6.76 1.77 15.61
CA ALA A 74 6.69 2.00 17.06
C ALA A 74 5.26 2.12 17.62
N ASP A 75 4.45 3.01 17.09
CA ASP A 75 3.11 3.34 17.60
C ASP A 75 2.01 3.34 16.53
N VAL A 76 2.37 2.99 15.29
CA VAL A 76 1.44 2.91 14.15
C VAL A 76 1.68 1.64 13.34
N ALA A 77 0.76 1.33 12.43
CA ALA A 77 0.97 0.34 11.37
C ALA A 77 0.82 1.02 10.01
N LEU A 78 1.69 0.67 9.07
CA LEU A 78 1.68 1.24 7.73
C LEU A 78 1.13 0.22 6.74
N VAL A 79 0.16 0.60 5.94
CA VAL A 79 -0.21 -0.16 4.74
C VAL A 79 0.81 0.16 3.65
N ARG A 80 1.45 -0.88 3.14
CA ARG A 80 2.52 -0.77 2.14
C ARG A 80 2.20 -1.67 0.94
N HIS A 81 2.47 -1.17 -0.28
CA HIS A 81 2.42 -1.99 -1.49
C HIS A 81 1.09 -2.69 -1.72
N ALA A 82 -0.01 -1.93 -1.70
CA ALA A 82 -1.36 -2.42 -1.95
C ALA A 82 -1.64 -2.46 -3.46
N TYR A 83 -1.70 -3.65 -4.04
CA TYR A 83 -1.89 -3.83 -5.47
C TYR A 83 -2.86 -4.97 -5.77
N VAL A 84 -3.73 -4.74 -6.75
CA VAL A 84 -4.66 -5.73 -7.30
C VAL A 84 -4.36 -5.89 -8.77
N ALA A 85 -4.32 -7.13 -9.25
CA ALA A 85 -4.13 -7.43 -10.66
C ALA A 85 -5.14 -6.66 -11.50
N PRO A 86 -4.75 -6.04 -12.63
CA PRO A 86 -5.66 -5.20 -13.43
C PRO A 86 -6.98 -5.89 -13.80
N HIS A 87 -6.95 -7.17 -14.17
CA HIS A 87 -8.16 -7.92 -14.53
C HIS A 87 -9.06 -8.25 -13.33
N ALA A 88 -8.55 -8.14 -12.11
CA ALA A 88 -9.30 -8.43 -10.87
C ALA A 88 -9.80 -7.17 -10.15
N GLN A 89 -9.48 -5.99 -10.66
CA GLN A 89 -9.95 -4.73 -10.08
C GLN A 89 -11.48 -4.59 -10.21
N GLY A 90 -12.08 -3.90 -9.26
CA GLY A 90 -13.53 -3.73 -9.22
C GLY A 90 -14.32 -4.95 -8.72
N ARG A 91 -13.63 -5.98 -8.22
CA ARG A 91 -14.23 -7.23 -7.74
C ARG A 91 -14.16 -7.40 -6.22
N GLY A 92 -13.82 -6.35 -5.49
CA GLY A 92 -13.75 -6.37 -4.03
C GLY A 92 -12.45 -6.92 -3.44
N VAL A 93 -11.44 -7.22 -4.26
CA VAL A 93 -10.16 -7.77 -3.80
C VAL A 93 -9.43 -6.79 -2.89
N GLY A 94 -9.31 -5.53 -3.31
CA GLY A 94 -8.67 -4.49 -2.50
C GLY A 94 -9.38 -4.24 -1.18
N THR A 95 -10.71 -4.25 -1.19
CA THR A 95 -11.53 -4.08 0.01
C THR A 95 -11.30 -5.23 0.99
N ALA A 96 -11.28 -6.48 0.51
CA ALA A 96 -11.02 -7.64 1.35
C ALA A 96 -9.64 -7.58 1.99
N LEU A 97 -8.61 -7.25 1.21
CA LEU A 97 -7.24 -7.09 1.69
C LEU A 97 -7.13 -5.98 2.75
N LEU A 98 -7.70 -4.82 2.48
CA LEU A 98 -7.63 -3.68 3.40
C LEU A 98 -8.33 -3.98 4.73
N ASN A 99 -9.52 -4.57 4.67
CA ASN A 99 -10.26 -4.93 5.87
C ASN A 99 -9.50 -5.94 6.74
N GLU A 100 -8.89 -6.95 6.14
CA GLU A 100 -8.11 -7.94 6.88
C GLU A 100 -6.83 -7.33 7.45
N CYS A 101 -6.11 -6.53 6.68
CA CYS A 101 -4.91 -5.83 7.17
C CYS A 101 -5.23 -4.92 8.37
N THR A 102 -6.28 -4.12 8.28
CA THR A 102 -6.66 -3.21 9.36
C THR A 102 -7.17 -3.96 10.60
N ALA A 103 -7.84 -5.10 10.41
CA ALA A 103 -8.30 -5.95 11.51
C ALA A 103 -7.14 -6.68 12.22
N SER A 104 -6.00 -6.85 11.57
CA SER A 104 -4.85 -7.59 12.10
C SER A 104 -3.98 -6.78 13.08
N THR A 105 -4.23 -5.50 13.24
CA THR A 105 -3.46 -4.61 14.12
C THR A 105 -4.39 -3.80 15.03
N ALA A 106 -3.93 -3.55 16.26
CA ALA A 106 -4.61 -2.65 17.19
C ALA A 106 -4.07 -1.21 17.09
N ARG A 107 -2.99 -1.01 16.33
CA ARG A 107 -2.37 0.31 16.15
C ARG A 107 -3.13 1.15 15.14
N PRO A 108 -3.08 2.48 15.25
CA PRO A 108 -3.57 3.36 14.19
C PRO A 108 -2.89 3.04 12.87
N VAL A 109 -3.67 3.00 11.78
CA VAL A 109 -3.18 2.66 10.44
C VAL A 109 -2.98 3.92 9.60
N LEU A 110 -1.80 4.05 9.03
CA LEU A 110 -1.43 5.13 8.12
C LEU A 110 -1.15 4.55 6.73
N ILE A 111 -1.52 5.30 5.71
CA ILE A 111 -1.32 4.93 4.31
C ILE A 111 -0.62 6.07 3.60
N GLY A 112 0.51 5.79 2.94
CA GLY A 112 1.17 6.72 2.04
C GLY A 112 0.91 6.31 0.59
N THR A 113 0.58 7.28 -0.26
CA THR A 113 0.41 7.04 -1.70
C THR A 113 0.78 8.28 -2.50
N TRP A 114 0.97 8.13 -3.82
CA TRP A 114 1.24 9.26 -4.70
C TRP A 114 0.09 10.26 -4.67
N ALA A 115 0.42 11.54 -4.54
CA ALA A 115 -0.60 12.62 -4.59
C ALA A 115 -1.40 12.60 -5.90
N ALA A 116 -0.77 12.20 -7.00
CA ALA A 116 -1.39 12.11 -8.32
C ALA A 116 -2.29 10.87 -8.49
N ALA A 117 -2.19 9.87 -7.62
CA ALA A 117 -3.00 8.66 -7.67
C ALA A 117 -4.39 8.89 -7.04
N THR A 118 -5.20 9.71 -7.66
CA THR A 118 -6.52 10.12 -7.14
C THR A 118 -7.45 8.94 -6.92
N TRP A 119 -7.38 7.91 -7.74
CA TRP A 119 -8.17 6.68 -7.58
C TRP A 119 -7.84 5.93 -6.29
N ALA A 120 -6.56 5.90 -5.90
CA ALA A 120 -6.13 5.27 -4.64
C ALA A 120 -6.61 6.08 -3.44
N ILE A 121 -6.46 7.42 -3.50
CA ILE A 121 -6.95 8.32 -2.45
C ILE A 121 -8.46 8.14 -2.25
N ASP A 122 -9.24 8.11 -3.33
CA ASP A 122 -10.68 7.92 -3.28
C ASP A 122 -11.06 6.56 -2.70
N PHE A 123 -10.32 5.50 -3.07
CA PHE A 123 -10.51 4.16 -2.52
C PHE A 123 -10.35 4.17 -1.00
N TYR A 124 -9.27 4.72 -0.48
CA TYR A 124 -9.02 4.76 0.96
C TYR A 124 -10.04 5.64 1.70
N ARG A 125 -10.43 6.76 1.11
CA ARG A 125 -11.49 7.61 1.68
C ARG A 125 -12.81 6.87 1.82
N ARG A 126 -13.19 6.09 0.82
CA ARG A 126 -14.41 5.26 0.90
C ARG A 126 -14.35 4.21 2.01
N HIS A 127 -13.15 3.86 2.45
CA HIS A 127 -12.93 2.89 3.53
C HIS A 127 -12.65 3.54 4.89
N GLY A 128 -13.03 4.81 5.06
CA GLY A 128 -12.96 5.50 6.35
C GLY A 128 -11.65 6.20 6.67
N PHE A 129 -10.71 6.25 5.71
CA PHE A 129 -9.47 6.99 5.89
C PHE A 129 -9.64 8.46 5.57
N THR A 130 -8.89 9.31 6.26
CA THR A 130 -8.91 10.76 6.07
C THR A 130 -7.56 11.25 5.61
N LEU A 131 -7.56 12.08 4.58
CA LEU A 131 -6.36 12.74 4.07
C LEU A 131 -5.86 13.77 5.09
N VAL A 132 -4.60 13.68 5.49
CA VAL A 132 -4.02 14.67 6.40
C VAL A 132 -3.61 15.94 5.63
N PRO A 133 -3.56 17.11 6.31
CA PRO A 133 -3.07 18.34 5.70
C PRO A 133 -1.63 18.21 5.20
N THR A 134 -1.29 18.93 4.13
CA THR A 134 0.07 18.92 3.55
C THR A 134 1.15 19.28 4.58
N SER A 135 0.85 20.20 5.50
CA SER A 135 1.77 20.60 6.57
C SER A 135 2.13 19.46 7.53
N GLU A 136 1.26 18.45 7.62
CA GLU A 136 1.42 17.32 8.55
C GLU A 136 2.01 16.09 7.86
N LYS A 137 1.71 15.89 6.58
CA LYS A 137 2.13 14.68 5.85
C LYS A 137 3.64 14.53 5.73
N ASP A 138 4.37 15.62 5.58
CA ASP A 138 5.84 15.59 5.45
C ASP A 138 6.49 15.03 6.72
N ASP A 139 6.04 15.50 7.89
CA ASP A 139 6.54 15.03 9.17
C ASP A 139 6.22 13.55 9.39
N LEU A 140 5.00 13.12 9.04
CA LEU A 140 4.58 11.73 9.14
C LEU A 140 5.41 10.83 8.23
N LEU A 141 5.64 11.25 6.98
CA LEU A 141 6.44 10.48 6.03
C LEU A 141 7.89 10.35 6.49
N ARG A 142 8.50 11.41 6.99
CA ARG A 142 9.87 11.38 7.52
C ARG A 142 9.99 10.52 8.77
N ARG A 143 8.96 10.51 9.61
CA ARG A 143 8.96 9.78 10.87
C ARG A 143 8.79 8.27 10.68
N TYR A 144 7.90 7.85 9.78
CA TYR A 144 7.48 6.46 9.69
C TYR A 144 7.95 5.74 8.42
N TRP A 145 8.30 6.46 7.36
CA TRP A 145 8.77 5.87 6.10
C TRP A 145 10.26 6.16 5.88
N SER A 146 10.91 5.27 5.11
CA SER A 146 12.28 5.45 4.63
C SER A 146 12.22 5.64 3.11
N ILE A 147 11.87 6.85 2.68
CA ILE A 147 11.70 7.19 1.26
C ILE A 147 12.49 8.46 0.92
N PRO A 148 12.90 8.63 -0.37
CA PRO A 148 13.61 9.84 -0.80
C PRO A 148 12.76 11.09 -0.63
N GLU A 149 13.41 12.25 -0.46
CA GLU A 149 12.75 13.53 -0.29
C GLU A 149 11.79 13.84 -1.45
N ARG A 150 12.17 13.50 -2.68
CA ARG A 150 11.29 13.66 -3.85
C ARG A 150 9.98 12.90 -3.72
N GLN A 151 10.02 11.71 -3.16
CA GLN A 151 8.80 10.91 -2.92
C GLN A 151 7.96 11.51 -1.79
N ILE A 152 8.57 12.10 -0.77
CA ILE A 152 7.86 12.85 0.27
C ILE A 152 7.08 14.01 -0.35
N GLU A 153 7.74 14.80 -1.21
CA GLU A 153 7.11 15.95 -1.89
C GLU A 153 5.89 15.56 -2.72
N THR A 154 5.93 14.39 -3.35
CA THR A 154 4.93 13.93 -4.32
C THR A 154 3.91 12.95 -3.75
N SER A 155 3.97 12.70 -2.45
CA SER A 155 3.08 11.77 -1.76
C SER A 155 2.09 12.49 -0.84
N VAL A 156 1.04 11.77 -0.46
CA VAL A 156 0.08 12.14 0.57
C VAL A 156 0.01 11.05 1.63
N VAL A 157 -0.55 11.38 2.79
CA VAL A 157 -0.82 10.42 3.86
C VAL A 157 -2.30 10.45 4.21
N LEU A 158 -2.87 9.27 4.39
CA LEU A 158 -4.22 9.09 4.92
C LEU A 158 -4.13 8.33 6.24
N VAL A 159 -5.04 8.64 7.14
CA VAL A 159 -5.07 8.08 8.49
C VAL A 159 -6.44 7.52 8.81
N ASP A 160 -6.48 6.48 9.63
CA ASP A 160 -7.73 5.92 10.11
C ASP A 160 -8.32 6.69 11.30
N GLY A 161 -9.48 6.24 11.80
CA GLY A 161 -10.14 6.84 12.95
C GLY A 161 -9.31 6.74 14.24
N GLY A 162 -8.51 5.69 14.40
CA GLY A 162 -7.63 5.50 15.55
C GLY A 162 -6.59 6.60 15.68
N TRP A 163 -5.98 6.99 14.58
CA TRP A 163 -5.03 8.13 14.56
C TRP A 163 -5.71 9.44 14.92
N ARG A 164 -6.88 9.69 14.33
CA ARG A 164 -7.63 10.94 14.58
C ARG A 164 -8.04 11.09 16.05
N MET A 165 -8.45 10.00 16.69
CA MET A 165 -8.80 10.01 18.12
C MET A 165 -7.59 10.29 19.01
N ARG A 166 -6.39 9.82 18.60
CA ARG A 166 -5.14 10.02 19.30
C ARG A 166 -4.65 11.48 19.22
N ALA A 167 -4.94 12.17 18.12
CA ALA A 167 -4.53 13.55 17.89
C ALA A 167 -5.45 14.59 18.55
N GLY A 168 -6.61 14.14 19.11
CA GLY A 168 -7.59 14.97 19.79
C GLY A 168 -7.29 15.24 21.24
#